data_cc79adf28f44b439216065e5712c3773
#
_entry.id   cc79adf28f44b439216065e5712c3773
#
_cell.length_a   1.000
_cell.length_b   1.000
_cell.length_c   1.000
_cell.angle_alpha   90.00
_cell.angle_beta   90.00
_cell.angle_gamma   90.00
#
_symmetry.space_group_name_H-M   'P 1'
#
loop_
_entity.id
_entity.type
_entity.pdbx_description
1 polymer ?
#
loop_
_entity_poly.entity_id
_entity_poly.type
_entity_poly.pdbx_seq_one_letter_code
_entity_poly.pdbx_strand_id
1 'polypeptide(L)'
;MHRIAWLVFALCLAAATTYIVTTTGALPEQVASHFGPGNVPNGFMTRGGYLVFMLAFAVVLPIFIAAMIGLLPRARPNSINIPHKSYWLDPKRKEETQNALAAHGAWLGSMMALFIAALHYVLLVANASSPPHLPADLFWMLLGAFVAGVLLWAGALYLRFRNVP
;
A
#
# COMPACT_ATOMS: atom_id res chain seq x y z
N MET A 1 9.38 13.34 13.61
CA MET A 1 8.95 11.95 13.24
C MET A 1 8.09 11.90 11.96
N HIS A 2 7.07 12.76 11.79
CA HIS A 2 6.23 12.73 10.58
C HIS A 2 7.00 12.99 9.27
N ARG A 3 8.02 13.88 9.25
CA ARG A 3 8.85 14.16 8.06
C ARG A 3 9.62 12.92 7.57
N ILE A 4 10.12 12.11 8.51
CA ILE A 4 10.84 10.86 8.18
C ILE A 4 9.86 9.86 7.53
N ALA A 5 8.63 9.72 8.08
CA ALA A 5 7.64 8.83 7.51
C ALA A 5 7.28 9.20 6.05
N TRP A 6 7.13 10.51 5.76
CA TRP A 6 6.87 10.99 4.40
C TRP A 6 8.06 10.79 3.45
N LEU A 7 9.29 10.96 3.95
CA LEU A 7 10.49 10.66 3.17
C LEU A 7 10.56 9.17 2.82
N VAL A 8 10.33 8.28 3.80
CA VAL A 8 10.28 6.83 3.57
C VAL A 8 9.17 6.48 2.57
N PHE A 9 8.00 7.10 2.71
CA PHE A 9 6.91 6.89 1.76
C PHE A 9 7.30 7.28 0.33
N ALA A 10 7.90 8.45 0.14
CA ALA A 10 8.36 8.90 -1.17
C ALA A 10 9.41 7.94 -1.77
N LEU A 11 10.35 7.45 -0.94
CA LEU A 11 11.36 6.48 -1.37
C LEU A 11 10.74 5.13 -1.74
N CYS A 12 9.79 4.61 -0.94
CA CYS A 12 9.09 3.36 -1.26
C CYS A 12 8.28 3.50 -2.56
N LEU A 13 7.60 4.64 -2.75
CA LEU A 13 6.83 4.91 -3.96
C LEU A 13 7.74 4.98 -5.20
N ALA A 14 8.86 5.69 -5.11
CA ALA A 14 9.85 5.78 -6.18
C ALA A 14 10.47 4.41 -6.49
N ALA A 15 10.83 3.63 -5.47
CA ALA A 15 11.40 2.30 -5.64
C ALA A 15 10.39 1.34 -6.31
N ALA A 16 9.13 1.33 -5.85
CA ALA A 16 8.08 0.49 -6.42
C ALA A 16 7.81 0.83 -7.89
N THR A 17 7.67 2.12 -8.21
CA THR A 17 7.44 2.57 -9.59
C THR A 17 8.63 2.27 -10.51
N THR A 18 9.85 2.53 -10.06
CA THR A 18 11.08 2.20 -10.82
C THR A 18 11.17 0.70 -11.06
N TYR A 19 10.93 -0.12 -10.04
CA TYR A 19 10.93 -1.57 -10.16
C TYR A 19 9.92 -2.05 -11.21
N ILE A 20 8.66 -1.59 -11.15
CA ILE A 20 7.62 -1.96 -12.11
C ILE A 20 8.03 -1.56 -13.54
N VAL A 21 8.49 -0.32 -13.74
CA VAL A 21 8.90 0.17 -15.07
C VAL A 21 10.05 -0.65 -15.65
N THR A 22 11.08 -0.90 -14.85
CA THR A 22 12.30 -1.56 -15.34
C THR A 22 12.12 -3.04 -15.59
N THR A 23 11.19 -3.71 -14.89
CA THR A 23 11.02 -5.18 -15.00
C THR A 23 9.84 -5.60 -15.87
N THR A 24 8.89 -4.71 -16.17
CA THR A 24 7.75 -5.03 -17.06
C THR A 24 8.19 -5.50 -18.46
N GLY A 25 9.35 -5.04 -18.94
CA GLY A 25 9.92 -5.49 -20.22
C GLY A 25 10.20 -7.00 -20.31
N ALA A 26 10.36 -7.68 -19.17
CA ALA A 26 10.54 -9.14 -19.10
C ALA A 26 9.23 -9.94 -19.28
N LEU A 27 8.07 -9.27 -19.20
CA LEU A 27 6.77 -9.92 -19.40
C LEU A 27 6.50 -10.16 -20.89
N PRO A 28 5.71 -11.20 -21.24
CA PRO A 28 5.26 -11.44 -22.60
C PRO A 28 4.37 -10.29 -23.11
N GLU A 29 4.12 -10.24 -24.43
CA GLU A 29 3.22 -9.22 -25.00
C GLU A 29 1.78 -9.34 -24.49
N GLN A 30 1.32 -10.58 -24.24
CA GLN A 30 0.06 -10.89 -23.57
C GLN A 30 0.38 -11.40 -22.17
N VAL A 31 0.18 -10.55 -21.18
CA VAL A 31 0.45 -10.81 -19.76
C VAL A 31 -0.75 -11.51 -19.13
N ALA A 32 -0.55 -12.68 -18.56
CA ALA A 32 -1.53 -13.29 -17.65
C ALA A 32 -1.64 -12.43 -16.39
N SER A 33 -2.70 -11.64 -16.29
CA SER A 33 -2.87 -10.62 -15.25
C SER A 33 -3.89 -11.00 -14.17
N HIS A 34 -4.72 -11.99 -14.45
CA HIS A 34 -5.71 -12.52 -13.51
C HIS A 34 -5.71 -14.06 -13.56
N PHE A 35 -5.80 -14.67 -12.37
CA PHE A 35 -5.73 -16.12 -12.18
C PHE A 35 -6.98 -16.59 -11.43
N GLY A 36 -7.54 -17.71 -11.91
CA GLY A 36 -8.74 -18.35 -11.36
C GLY A 36 -8.43 -19.58 -10.51
N PRO A 37 -9.46 -20.41 -10.26
CA PRO A 37 -9.30 -21.67 -9.57
C PRO A 37 -8.23 -22.54 -10.23
N GLY A 38 -7.44 -23.24 -9.43
CA GLY A 38 -6.31 -24.03 -9.91
C GLY A 38 -5.08 -23.20 -10.30
N ASN A 39 -5.05 -21.92 -9.96
CA ASN A 39 -3.93 -20.99 -10.24
C ASN A 39 -3.63 -20.81 -11.73
N VAL A 40 -4.59 -21.12 -12.62
CA VAL A 40 -4.47 -20.95 -14.06
C VAL A 40 -4.96 -19.57 -14.50
N PRO A 41 -4.36 -18.97 -15.54
CA PRO A 41 -4.78 -17.64 -16.00
C PRO A 41 -6.18 -17.70 -16.62
N ASN A 42 -7.01 -16.72 -16.29
CA ASN A 42 -8.34 -16.52 -16.86
C ASN A 42 -8.58 -15.06 -17.29
N GLY A 43 -7.56 -14.19 -17.21
CA GLY A 43 -7.58 -12.84 -17.71
C GLY A 43 -6.20 -12.40 -18.20
N PHE A 44 -6.18 -11.68 -19.32
CA PHE A 44 -4.95 -11.23 -19.96
C PHE A 44 -5.02 -9.75 -20.29
N MET A 45 -3.87 -9.10 -20.29
CA MET A 45 -3.69 -7.70 -20.69
C MET A 45 -2.51 -7.61 -21.66
N THR A 46 -2.54 -6.62 -22.55
CA THR A 46 -1.30 -6.28 -23.26
C THR A 46 -0.25 -5.79 -22.28
N ARG A 47 1.03 -6.04 -22.53
CA ARG A 47 2.13 -5.57 -21.66
C ARG A 47 2.08 -4.07 -21.39
N GLY A 48 1.74 -3.24 -22.40
CA GLY A 48 1.55 -1.80 -22.22
C GLY A 48 0.37 -1.47 -21.33
N GLY A 49 -0.78 -2.14 -21.51
CA GLY A 49 -1.97 -1.98 -20.67
C GLY A 49 -1.70 -2.37 -19.21
N TYR A 50 -0.98 -3.49 -19.02
CA TYR A 50 -0.53 -3.93 -17.71
C TYR A 50 0.38 -2.89 -17.01
N LEU A 51 1.37 -2.35 -17.74
CA LEU A 51 2.26 -1.31 -17.19
C LEU A 51 1.46 -0.09 -16.72
N VAL A 52 0.58 0.43 -17.56
CA VAL A 52 -0.26 1.60 -17.20
C VAL A 52 -1.12 1.30 -15.98
N PHE A 53 -1.78 0.13 -15.96
CA PHE A 53 -2.59 -0.30 -14.82
C PHE A 53 -1.76 -0.39 -13.53
N MET A 54 -0.60 -1.07 -13.59
CA MET A 54 0.24 -1.26 -12.40
C MET A 54 0.83 0.04 -11.89
N LEU A 55 1.23 0.97 -12.78
CA LEU A 55 1.71 2.29 -12.36
C LEU A 55 0.59 3.12 -11.72
N ALA A 56 -0.59 3.13 -12.33
CA ALA A 56 -1.75 3.80 -11.73
C ALA A 56 -2.06 3.24 -10.35
N PHE A 57 -2.06 1.91 -10.22
CA PHE A 57 -2.34 1.23 -8.95
C PHE A 57 -1.25 1.49 -7.91
N ALA A 58 0.03 1.43 -8.29
CA ALA A 58 1.17 1.63 -7.40
C ALA A 58 1.36 3.08 -6.94
N VAL A 59 0.84 4.05 -7.68
CA VAL A 59 0.94 5.48 -7.33
C VAL A 59 -0.33 5.99 -6.68
N VAL A 60 -1.49 5.80 -7.33
CA VAL A 60 -2.74 6.42 -6.90
C VAL A 60 -3.22 5.85 -5.57
N LEU A 61 -3.22 4.52 -5.40
CA LEU A 61 -3.77 3.89 -4.21
C LEU A 61 -2.96 4.21 -2.94
N PRO A 62 -1.61 4.09 -2.92
CA PRO A 62 -0.82 4.47 -1.74
C PRO A 62 -0.94 5.96 -1.38
N ILE A 63 -0.95 6.85 -2.39
CA ILE A 63 -1.13 8.29 -2.16
C ILE A 63 -2.52 8.58 -1.60
N PHE A 64 -3.56 7.96 -2.16
CA PHE A 64 -4.93 8.11 -1.67
C PHE A 64 -5.05 7.68 -0.21
N ILE A 65 -4.50 6.51 0.17
CA ILE A 65 -4.51 6.01 1.54
C ILE A 65 -3.77 6.97 2.48
N ALA A 66 -2.55 7.39 2.10
CA ALA A 66 -1.76 8.33 2.89
C ALA A 66 -2.47 9.68 3.08
N ALA A 67 -3.13 10.19 2.02
CA ALA A 67 -3.89 11.42 2.07
C ALA A 67 -5.15 11.31 2.94
N MET A 68 -5.91 10.21 2.82
CA MET A 68 -7.12 9.99 3.62
C MET A 68 -6.83 9.93 5.11
N ILE A 69 -5.74 9.29 5.51
CA ILE A 69 -5.37 9.16 6.92
C ILE A 69 -4.60 10.38 7.42
N GLY A 70 -3.73 10.96 6.59
CA GLY A 70 -2.82 12.01 7.02
C GLY A 70 -3.27 13.44 6.74
N LEU A 71 -3.94 13.70 5.60
CA LEU A 71 -4.33 15.04 5.18
C LEU A 71 -5.80 15.36 5.45
N LEU A 72 -6.71 14.41 5.23
CA LEU A 72 -8.14 14.63 5.48
C LEU A 72 -8.44 15.08 6.91
N PRO A 73 -7.80 14.54 7.98
CA PRO A 73 -7.96 15.00 9.34
C PRO A 73 -7.59 16.48 9.55
N ARG A 74 -6.69 17.03 8.74
CA ARG A 74 -6.33 18.46 8.82
C ARG A 74 -7.42 19.34 8.24
N ALA A 75 -7.95 18.96 7.08
CA ALA A 75 -9.02 19.68 6.40
C ALA A 75 -10.38 19.53 7.08
N ARG A 76 -10.65 18.36 7.65
CA ARG A 76 -11.93 18.01 8.29
C ARG A 76 -11.70 17.31 9.64
N PRO A 77 -11.39 18.04 10.73
CA PRO A 77 -11.13 17.44 12.04
C PRO A 77 -12.30 16.61 12.59
N ASN A 78 -13.53 16.94 12.16
CA ASN A 78 -14.72 16.20 12.57
C ASN A 78 -14.82 14.78 11.96
N SER A 79 -14.09 14.51 10.87
CA SER A 79 -14.05 13.18 10.23
C SER A 79 -13.15 12.18 10.98
N ILE A 80 -12.33 12.64 11.93
CA ILE A 80 -11.45 11.77 12.70
C ILE A 80 -12.28 10.88 13.62
N ASN A 81 -12.04 9.57 13.54
CA ASN A 81 -12.62 8.58 14.45
C ASN A 81 -11.51 7.90 15.26
N ILE A 82 -11.13 8.50 16.36
CA ILE A 82 -10.15 7.99 17.33
C ILE A 82 -10.74 7.97 18.73
N PRO A 83 -10.29 7.06 19.63
CA PRO A 83 -10.68 7.09 21.04
C PRO A 83 -10.34 8.44 21.66
N HIS A 84 -11.17 8.90 22.62
CA HIS A 84 -10.98 10.17 23.35
C HIS A 84 -10.74 11.38 22.44
N LYS A 85 -11.48 11.46 21.34
CA LYS A 85 -11.36 12.50 20.30
C LYS A 85 -11.30 13.93 20.86
N SER A 86 -12.15 14.28 21.82
CA SER A 86 -12.18 15.61 22.43
C SER A 86 -10.87 15.97 23.13
N TYR A 87 -10.22 15.00 23.77
CA TYR A 87 -8.91 15.17 24.36
C TYR A 87 -7.82 15.39 23.31
N TRP A 88 -7.76 14.51 22.32
CA TRP A 88 -6.71 14.54 21.30
C TRP A 88 -6.83 15.70 20.31
N LEU A 89 -8.04 16.25 20.11
CA LEU A 89 -8.29 17.42 19.25
C LEU A 89 -8.39 18.74 20.00
N ASP A 90 -8.10 18.77 21.31
CA ASP A 90 -7.92 20.01 22.06
C ASP A 90 -6.86 20.89 21.36
N PRO A 91 -7.04 22.23 21.29
CA PRO A 91 -6.12 23.14 20.61
C PRO A 91 -4.64 22.94 20.95
N LYS A 92 -4.33 22.54 22.19
CA LYS A 92 -2.96 22.30 22.66
C LYS A 92 -2.31 21.04 22.08
N ARG A 93 -3.11 20.04 21.63
CA ARG A 93 -2.65 18.72 21.17
C ARG A 93 -3.00 18.43 19.72
N LYS A 94 -3.87 19.22 19.12
CA LYS A 94 -4.41 19.01 17.78
C LYS A 94 -3.30 18.86 16.73
N GLU A 95 -2.29 19.71 16.76
CA GLU A 95 -1.19 19.66 15.80
C GLU A 95 -0.36 18.37 15.95
N GLU A 96 -0.04 17.98 17.19
CA GLU A 96 0.68 16.73 17.44
C GLU A 96 -0.13 15.52 16.98
N THR A 97 -1.44 15.50 17.26
CA THR A 97 -2.35 14.44 16.81
C THR A 97 -2.41 14.35 15.28
N GLN A 98 -2.53 15.48 14.60
CA GLN A 98 -2.53 15.51 13.14
C GLN A 98 -1.20 15.08 12.53
N ASN A 99 -0.08 15.43 13.16
CA ASN A 99 1.24 14.98 12.73
C ASN A 99 1.44 13.46 12.94
N ALA A 100 0.88 12.92 14.04
CA ALA A 100 0.87 11.48 14.27
C ALA A 100 0.03 10.73 13.20
N LEU A 101 -1.19 11.20 12.92
CA LEU A 101 -2.03 10.63 11.87
C LEU A 101 -1.35 10.72 10.49
N ALA A 102 -0.69 11.85 10.20
CA ALA A 102 0.06 12.01 8.96
C ALA A 102 1.22 11.00 8.84
N ALA A 103 1.93 10.72 9.93
CA ALA A 103 2.96 9.68 9.96
C ALA A 103 2.36 8.28 9.75
N HIS A 104 1.25 7.97 10.42
CA HIS A 104 0.55 6.69 10.22
C HIS A 104 0.02 6.50 8.80
N GLY A 105 -0.49 7.56 8.17
CA GLY A 105 -0.91 7.54 6.77
C GLY A 105 0.26 7.25 5.83
N ALA A 106 1.40 7.91 6.02
CA ALA A 106 2.60 7.69 5.24
C ALA A 106 3.16 6.26 5.41
N TRP A 107 3.16 5.71 6.63
CA TRP A 107 3.58 4.32 6.87
C TRP A 107 2.68 3.31 6.16
N LEU A 108 1.35 3.46 6.25
CA LEU A 108 0.43 2.55 5.55
C LEU A 108 0.55 2.69 4.03
N GLY A 109 0.72 3.91 3.52
CA GLY A 109 1.01 4.15 2.11
C GLY A 109 2.30 3.47 1.65
N SER A 110 3.37 3.50 2.47
CA SER A 110 4.63 2.78 2.19
C SER A 110 4.42 1.27 2.10
N MET A 111 3.70 0.70 3.06
CA MET A 111 3.38 -0.73 3.07
C MET A 111 2.57 -1.13 1.83
N MET A 112 1.60 -0.30 1.43
CA MET A 112 0.80 -0.54 0.23
C MET A 112 1.66 -0.47 -1.05
N ALA A 113 2.54 0.52 -1.19
CA ALA A 113 3.43 0.64 -2.35
C ALA A 113 4.35 -0.59 -2.48
N LEU A 114 4.94 -1.04 -1.38
CA LEU A 114 5.78 -2.24 -1.35
C LEU A 114 4.98 -3.52 -1.64
N PHE A 115 3.75 -3.62 -1.14
CA PHE A 115 2.88 -4.77 -1.44
C PHE A 115 2.51 -4.83 -2.92
N ILE A 116 2.21 -3.70 -3.56
CA ILE A 116 1.94 -3.68 -5.01
C ILE A 116 3.18 -4.07 -5.81
N ALA A 117 4.37 -3.63 -5.41
CA ALA A 117 5.62 -4.09 -6.02
C ALA A 117 5.84 -5.60 -5.83
N ALA A 118 5.49 -6.15 -4.67
CA ALA A 118 5.54 -7.60 -4.41
C ALA A 118 4.52 -8.37 -5.27
N LEU A 119 3.30 -7.84 -5.48
CA LEU A 119 2.34 -8.42 -6.41
C LEU A 119 2.86 -8.40 -7.85
N HIS A 120 3.53 -7.34 -8.27
CA HIS A 120 4.19 -7.29 -9.58
C HIS A 120 5.26 -8.40 -9.70
N TYR A 121 6.06 -8.62 -8.66
CA TYR A 121 7.03 -9.73 -8.63
C TYR A 121 6.34 -11.10 -8.78
N VAL A 122 5.24 -11.34 -8.07
CA VAL A 122 4.44 -12.57 -8.22
C VAL A 122 3.99 -12.78 -9.67
N LEU A 123 3.54 -11.71 -10.34
CA LEU A 123 3.11 -11.77 -11.73
C LEU A 123 4.27 -11.99 -12.71
N LEU A 124 5.46 -11.44 -12.42
CA LEU A 124 6.68 -11.77 -13.19
C LEU A 124 6.98 -13.27 -13.11
N VAL A 125 6.97 -13.84 -11.89
CA VAL A 125 7.21 -15.28 -11.68
C VAL A 125 6.13 -16.12 -12.35
N ALA A 126 4.86 -15.74 -12.23
CA ALA A 126 3.74 -16.45 -12.84
C ALA A 126 3.84 -16.51 -14.37
N ASN A 127 4.26 -15.41 -15.01
CA ASN A 127 4.39 -15.33 -16.46
C ASN A 127 5.71 -15.90 -17.00
N ALA A 128 6.68 -16.20 -16.14
CA ALA A 128 7.92 -16.87 -16.53
C ALA A 128 7.73 -18.38 -16.76
N SER A 129 6.63 -18.98 -16.28
CA SER A 129 6.29 -20.38 -16.52
C SER A 129 5.50 -20.56 -17.82
N SER A 130 5.59 -21.74 -18.42
CA SER A 130 4.87 -22.09 -19.65
C SER A 130 4.14 -23.44 -19.47
N PRO A 131 2.80 -23.44 -19.39
CA PRO A 131 1.89 -22.29 -19.39
C PRO A 131 2.05 -21.41 -18.13
N PRO A 132 1.62 -20.15 -18.17
CA PRO A 132 1.63 -19.28 -16.98
C PRO A 132 0.85 -19.89 -15.82
N HIS A 133 1.42 -19.80 -14.61
CA HIS A 133 0.83 -20.40 -13.41
C HIS A 133 1.15 -19.55 -12.19
N LEU A 134 0.12 -19.21 -11.40
CA LEU A 134 0.32 -18.40 -10.19
C LEU A 134 1.08 -19.20 -9.13
N PRO A 135 2.23 -18.70 -8.61
CA PRO A 135 2.93 -19.31 -7.49
C PRO A 135 2.15 -19.03 -6.19
N ALA A 136 1.14 -19.89 -5.91
CA ALA A 136 0.17 -19.66 -4.84
C ALA A 136 0.81 -19.49 -3.47
N ASP A 137 1.83 -20.31 -3.13
CA ASP A 137 2.52 -20.23 -1.86
C ASP A 137 3.18 -18.86 -1.65
N LEU A 138 3.86 -18.37 -2.69
CA LEU A 138 4.47 -17.03 -2.68
C LEU A 138 3.41 -15.95 -2.53
N PHE A 139 2.31 -16.05 -3.29
CA PHE A 139 1.20 -15.09 -3.20
C PHE A 139 0.60 -15.04 -1.79
N TRP A 140 0.25 -16.20 -1.21
CA TRP A 140 -0.35 -16.28 0.12
C TRP A 140 0.62 -15.84 1.22
N MET A 141 1.91 -16.14 1.08
CA MET A 141 2.94 -15.67 2.01
C MET A 141 3.02 -14.13 2.00
N LEU A 142 3.08 -13.50 0.83
CA LEU A 142 3.16 -12.05 0.71
C LEU A 142 1.86 -11.35 1.17
N LEU A 143 0.71 -11.91 0.83
CA LEU A 143 -0.58 -11.41 1.31
C LEU A 143 -0.69 -11.53 2.84
N GLY A 144 -0.31 -12.67 3.41
CA GLY A 144 -0.30 -12.88 4.85
C GLY A 144 0.63 -11.91 5.58
N ALA A 145 1.83 -11.68 5.05
CA ALA A 145 2.78 -10.71 5.60
C ALA A 145 2.22 -9.28 5.56
N PHE A 146 1.58 -8.89 4.45
CA PHE A 146 0.93 -7.59 4.31
C PHE A 146 -0.21 -7.43 5.31
N VAL A 147 -1.11 -8.42 5.42
CA VAL A 147 -2.24 -8.39 6.38
C VAL A 147 -1.74 -8.30 7.81
N ALA A 148 -0.73 -9.10 8.18
CA ALA A 148 -0.10 -9.03 9.50
C ALA A 148 0.48 -7.63 9.78
N GLY A 149 1.17 -7.05 8.81
CA GLY A 149 1.69 -5.69 8.90
C GLY A 149 0.58 -4.65 9.10
N VAL A 150 -0.53 -4.74 8.36
CA VAL A 150 -1.69 -3.85 8.51
C VAL A 150 -2.32 -3.98 9.90
N LEU A 151 -2.44 -5.21 10.42
CA LEU A 151 -2.96 -5.46 11.78
C LEU A 151 -2.04 -4.86 12.86
N LEU A 152 -0.73 -5.03 12.73
CA LEU A 152 0.25 -4.39 13.62
C LEU A 152 0.17 -2.86 13.56
N TRP A 153 0.07 -2.31 12.34
CA TRP A 153 -0.10 -0.88 12.13
C TRP A 153 -1.40 -0.36 12.78
N ALA A 154 -2.52 -1.05 12.58
CA ALA A 154 -3.81 -0.69 13.19
C ALA A 154 -3.75 -0.77 14.72
N GLY A 155 -3.12 -1.83 15.26
CA GLY A 155 -2.86 -1.98 16.69
C GLY A 155 -2.03 -0.83 17.26
N ALA A 156 -0.95 -0.45 16.59
CA ALA A 156 -0.10 0.67 16.99
C ALA A 156 -0.86 2.01 17.00
N LEU A 157 -1.70 2.24 15.96
CA LEU A 157 -2.57 3.41 15.88
C LEU A 157 -3.58 3.43 17.03
N TYR A 158 -4.26 2.31 17.29
CA TYR A 158 -5.21 2.18 18.39
C TYR A 158 -4.55 2.39 19.75
N LEU A 159 -3.42 1.73 20.02
CA LEU A 159 -2.67 1.84 21.28
C LEU A 159 -2.21 3.27 21.56
N ARG A 160 -1.84 4.03 20.52
CA ARG A 160 -1.46 5.43 20.66
C ARG A 160 -2.59 6.30 21.21
N PHE A 161 -3.83 6.06 20.78
CA PHE A 161 -4.97 6.93 21.09
C PHE A 161 -5.92 6.38 22.14
N ARG A 162 -5.74 5.14 22.61
CA ARG A 162 -6.67 4.48 23.55
C ARG A 162 -6.58 5.01 24.97
N ASN A 163 -5.43 5.52 25.39
CA ASN A 163 -5.21 6.00 26.76
C ASN A 163 -4.99 7.51 26.76
N VAL A 164 -5.66 8.19 27.69
CA VAL A 164 -5.41 9.59 28.02
C VAL A 164 -4.45 9.57 29.21
N PRO A 165 -3.31 10.31 29.14
CA PRO A 165 -2.38 10.43 30.27
C PRO A 165 -3.02 11.12 31.46
#